data_e4803f79879757d3e89d506027a7cacb
#
_entry.id   e4803f79879757d3e89d506027a7cacb
#
_cell.length_a   1.000
_cell.length_b   1.000
_cell.length_c   1.000
_cell.angle_alpha   90.00
_cell.angle_beta   90.00
_cell.angle_gamma   90.00
#
_symmetry.space_group_name_H-M   'P 1'
#
loop_
_entity.id
_entity.type
_entity.pdbx_description
1 polymer ?
#
loop_
_entity_poly.entity_id
_entity_poly.type
_entity_poly.pdbx_seq_one_letter_code
_entity_poly.pdbx_strand_id
1 'polypeptide(L)'
;AMNIQLSRTNVLANNLANANSAGFKQLLMKVSAENSEIQNNNNSSQSVREMNMKVQSPVDMTQGALRETGLATNLAIRGDGFFKVSRDGSEFYTRNGSFTINSEKQLVTMNGDKVIGSEGVITIPEGEMLISDNGTISVGEKQVGRIELYAFADSANLEHIGESRFRAGEKAEVTKIKAKDTEIVQGMIEQSNVNTIDTMVEMIAAQRAFE
;
A
#
# COMPACT_ATOMS: atom_id res chain seq x y z
N ALA A 1 -2.08 -6.88 28.26
CA ALA A 1 -2.45 -5.46 28.11
C ALA A 1 -1.28 -4.62 27.56
N MET A 2 -0.10 -4.64 28.16
CA MET A 2 1.07 -3.82 27.77
C MET A 2 1.51 -3.99 26.31
N ASN A 3 1.59 -5.22 25.79
CA ASN A 3 1.97 -5.47 24.39
C ASN A 3 0.97 -4.89 23.38
N ILE A 4 -0.33 -4.89 23.71
CA ILE A 4 -1.37 -4.31 22.85
C ILE A 4 -1.21 -2.80 22.78
N GLN A 5 -0.97 -2.16 23.92
CA GLN A 5 -0.79 -0.71 24.01
C GLN A 5 0.48 -0.27 23.27
N LEU A 6 1.57 -1.02 23.40
CA LEU A 6 2.80 -0.78 22.65
C LEU A 6 2.56 -0.90 21.12
N SER A 7 1.85 -1.94 20.70
CA SER A 7 1.49 -2.11 19.28
C SER A 7 0.62 -0.96 18.79
N ARG A 8 -0.33 -0.48 19.61
CA ARG A 8 -1.17 0.68 19.25
C ARG A 8 -0.32 1.94 19.06
N THR A 9 0.58 2.21 20.00
CA THR A 9 1.48 3.38 19.89
C THR A 9 2.36 3.29 18.65
N ASN A 10 2.88 2.11 18.33
CA ASN A 10 3.69 1.89 17.13
C ASN A 10 2.91 2.13 15.83
N VAL A 11 1.65 1.67 15.75
CA VAL A 11 0.78 1.91 14.58
C VAL A 11 0.50 3.41 14.44
N LEU A 12 0.13 4.09 15.52
CA LEU A 12 -0.13 5.54 15.51
C LEU A 12 1.12 6.34 15.13
N ALA A 13 2.29 5.98 15.67
CA ALA A 13 3.55 6.62 15.32
C ALA A 13 3.92 6.41 13.84
N ASN A 14 3.68 5.22 13.30
CA ASN A 14 3.89 4.93 11.88
C ASN A 14 2.95 5.75 11.00
N ASN A 15 1.66 5.81 11.33
CA ASN A 15 0.67 6.62 10.61
C ASN A 15 1.07 8.10 10.62
N LEU A 16 1.45 8.63 11.78
CA LEU A 16 1.85 10.04 11.93
C LEU A 16 3.11 10.37 11.13
N ALA A 17 4.12 9.50 11.18
CA ALA A 17 5.36 9.67 10.42
C ALA A 17 5.12 9.69 8.91
N ASN A 18 4.09 8.99 8.43
CA ASN A 18 3.74 8.87 7.01
C ASN A 18 2.51 9.71 6.59
N ALA A 19 2.03 10.59 7.46
CA ALA A 19 0.84 11.42 7.15
C ALA A 19 1.03 12.33 5.93
N ASN A 20 2.27 12.69 5.59
CA ASN A 20 2.62 13.49 4.41
C ASN A 20 3.21 12.65 3.25
N SER A 21 3.32 11.34 3.41
CA SER A 21 3.87 10.45 2.38
C SER A 21 2.84 10.19 1.29
N ALA A 22 3.22 10.38 0.01
CA ALA A 22 2.34 10.10 -1.11
C ALA A 22 1.92 8.63 -1.13
N GLY A 23 0.64 8.39 -1.39
CA GLY A 23 0.07 7.04 -1.51
C GLY A 23 0.12 6.19 -0.25
N PHE A 24 0.46 6.77 0.91
CA PHE A 24 0.42 6.03 2.16
C PHE A 24 -1.03 5.76 2.57
N LYS A 25 -1.28 4.55 3.01
CA LYS A 25 -2.58 4.10 3.53
C LYS A 25 -2.48 3.87 5.03
N GLN A 26 -3.42 4.44 5.77
CA GLN A 26 -3.49 4.33 7.22
C GLN A 26 -3.51 2.86 7.66
N LEU A 27 -2.68 2.54 8.63
CA LEU A 27 -2.69 1.25 9.29
C LEU A 27 -3.71 1.30 10.43
N LEU A 28 -4.65 0.36 10.41
CA LEU A 28 -5.63 0.19 11.48
C LEU A 28 -5.10 -0.87 12.45
N MET A 29 -5.57 -0.84 13.69
CA MET A 29 -5.26 -1.89 14.66
C MET A 29 -6.47 -2.77 14.88
N LYS A 30 -6.33 -4.07 14.63
CA LYS A 30 -7.33 -5.09 14.91
C LYS A 30 -6.76 -6.11 15.90
N VAL A 31 -7.40 -6.25 17.04
CA VAL A 31 -7.08 -7.28 18.02
C VAL A 31 -8.10 -8.41 17.89
N SER A 32 -7.63 -9.60 17.54
CA SER A 32 -8.46 -10.81 17.51
C SER A 32 -7.97 -11.81 18.54
N ALA A 33 -8.91 -12.43 19.27
CA ALA A 33 -8.62 -13.57 20.12
C ALA A 33 -8.65 -14.83 19.26
N GLU A 34 -7.53 -15.51 19.15
CA GLU A 34 -7.44 -16.81 18.48
C GLU A 34 -7.50 -17.90 19.58
N ASN A 35 -8.57 -18.67 19.58
CA ASN A 35 -8.69 -19.83 20.44
C ASN A 35 -7.87 -20.97 19.82
N SER A 36 -6.65 -21.19 20.27
CA SER A 36 -5.90 -22.39 19.93
C SER A 36 -6.32 -23.52 20.87
N GLU A 37 -7.06 -24.48 20.37
CA GLU A 37 -7.23 -25.76 21.05
C GLU A 37 -5.92 -26.56 20.92
N ILE A 38 -5.11 -26.56 21.98
CA ILE A 38 -3.99 -27.48 22.07
C ILE A 38 -4.58 -28.84 22.49
N GLN A 39 -4.72 -29.73 21.52
CA GLN A 39 -4.98 -31.14 21.80
C GLN A 39 -3.72 -31.74 22.44
N ASN A 40 -3.63 -31.70 23.75
CA ASN A 40 -2.66 -32.48 24.50
C ASN A 40 -3.15 -33.94 24.56
N ASN A 41 -2.47 -34.79 23.80
CA ASN A 41 -2.68 -36.25 23.74
C ASN A 41 -2.15 -36.98 25.01
N ASN A 42 -2.35 -36.41 26.21
CA ASN A 42 -2.08 -37.13 27.45
C ASN A 42 -3.23 -36.92 28.44
N ASN A 43 -3.92 -37.98 28.69
CA ASN A 43 -4.95 -38.25 29.70
C ASN A 43 -4.88 -37.37 30.99
N SER A 44 -5.29 -36.12 30.94
CA SER A 44 -5.62 -35.30 32.11
C SER A 44 -6.54 -34.17 31.67
N SER A 45 -7.75 -34.19 32.17
CA SER A 45 -8.84 -33.23 31.86
C SER A 45 -8.56 -31.84 32.40
N GLN A 46 -7.66 -31.10 31.78
CA GLN A 46 -7.51 -29.66 31.95
C GLN A 46 -7.11 -29.03 30.60
N SER A 47 -8.11 -28.65 29.82
CA SER A 47 -7.90 -27.78 28.65
C SER A 47 -7.54 -26.40 29.15
N VAL A 48 -6.25 -26.07 29.20
CA VAL A 48 -5.79 -24.69 29.36
C VAL A 48 -6.08 -23.96 28.06
N ARG A 49 -7.10 -23.14 28.05
CA ARG A 49 -7.38 -22.21 26.96
C ARG A 49 -6.36 -21.06 27.04
N GLU A 50 -5.28 -21.17 26.33
CA GLU A 50 -4.44 -19.99 26.08
C GLU A 50 -5.13 -19.10 25.07
N MET A 51 -5.61 -17.94 25.52
CA MET A 51 -6.05 -16.87 24.64
C MET A 51 -4.82 -16.21 24.01
N ASN A 52 -4.43 -16.66 22.83
CA ASN A 52 -3.43 -15.97 22.04
C ASN A 52 -4.08 -14.77 21.37
N MET A 53 -3.75 -13.55 21.82
CA MET A 53 -4.17 -12.32 21.18
C MET A 53 -3.27 -12.05 19.97
N LYS A 54 -3.83 -12.14 18.78
CA LYS A 54 -3.16 -11.77 17.54
C LYS A 54 -3.48 -10.30 17.22
N VAL A 55 -2.44 -9.48 17.15
CA VAL A 55 -2.54 -8.09 16.68
C VAL A 55 -2.30 -8.09 15.18
N GLN A 56 -3.25 -7.59 14.43
CA GLN A 56 -3.15 -7.37 12.99
C GLN A 56 -3.26 -5.88 12.72
N SER A 57 -2.55 -5.42 11.69
CA SER A 57 -2.63 -4.03 11.23
C SER A 57 -3.17 -3.98 9.79
N PRO A 58 -4.49 -4.20 9.60
CA PRO A 58 -5.09 -4.08 8.28
C PRO A 58 -4.94 -2.65 7.77
N VAL A 59 -4.92 -2.52 6.45
CA VAL A 59 -4.74 -1.25 5.75
C VAL A 59 -6.11 -0.63 5.48
N ASP A 60 -6.28 0.66 5.78
CA ASP A 60 -7.45 1.42 5.36
C ASP A 60 -7.33 1.76 3.87
N MET A 61 -8.22 1.21 3.05
CA MET A 61 -8.22 1.36 1.60
C MET A 61 -8.89 2.64 1.11
N THR A 62 -9.46 3.46 1.99
CA THR A 62 -10.08 4.73 1.59
C THR A 62 -9.10 5.59 0.81
N GLN A 63 -9.61 6.22 -0.27
CA GLN A 63 -8.79 7.06 -1.12
C GLN A 63 -8.39 8.36 -0.41
N GLY A 64 -7.09 8.69 -0.46
CA GLY A 64 -6.59 9.99 -0.02
C GLY A 64 -6.93 11.10 -1.03
N ALA A 65 -6.75 12.35 -0.64
CA ALA A 65 -6.95 13.48 -1.52
C ALA A 65 -5.96 13.44 -2.71
N LEU A 66 -6.44 13.74 -3.91
CA LEU A 66 -5.59 13.88 -5.09
C LEU A 66 -5.03 15.31 -5.14
N ARG A 67 -3.70 15.42 -5.29
CA ARG A 67 -3.00 16.69 -5.39
C ARG A 67 -2.31 16.82 -6.75
N GLU A 68 -2.60 17.91 -7.44
CA GLU A 68 -1.94 18.25 -8.70
C GLU A 68 -0.49 18.65 -8.46
N THR A 69 0.41 18.14 -9.31
CA THR A 69 1.85 18.42 -9.27
C THR A 69 2.39 18.96 -10.59
N GLY A 70 1.66 18.76 -11.69
CA GLY A 70 2.08 19.16 -13.05
C GLY A 70 3.24 18.34 -13.62
N LEU A 71 3.77 17.36 -12.88
CA LEU A 71 4.86 16.50 -13.37
C LEU A 71 4.29 15.32 -14.16
N ALA A 72 4.69 15.17 -15.41
CA ALA A 72 4.19 14.11 -16.30
C ALA A 72 4.47 12.69 -15.77
N THR A 73 5.50 12.51 -14.95
CA THR A 73 5.86 11.23 -14.34
C THR A 73 5.06 10.91 -13.08
N ASN A 74 4.34 11.88 -12.52
CA ASN A 74 3.48 11.67 -11.36
C ASN A 74 2.12 11.16 -11.80
N LEU A 75 1.68 10.08 -11.17
CA LEU A 75 0.44 9.39 -11.49
C LEU A 75 -0.40 9.18 -10.23
N ALA A 76 -1.68 9.40 -10.33
CA ALA A 76 -2.61 9.02 -9.29
C ALA A 76 -3.64 8.02 -9.83
N ILE A 77 -4.14 7.17 -8.96
CA ILE A 77 -5.24 6.26 -9.27
C ILE A 77 -6.51 6.89 -8.72
N ARG A 78 -7.53 7.07 -9.55
CA ARG A 78 -8.88 7.43 -9.12
C ARG A 78 -9.71 6.17 -9.04
N GLY A 79 -10.17 5.81 -7.85
CA GLY A 79 -10.82 4.52 -7.56
C GLY A 79 -9.88 3.52 -6.90
N ASP A 80 -10.24 2.25 -6.93
CA ASP A 80 -9.50 1.18 -6.26
C ASP A 80 -8.29 0.73 -7.09
N GLY A 81 -7.30 0.12 -6.42
CA GLY A 81 -6.17 -0.52 -7.09
C GLY A 81 -4.79 -0.03 -6.65
N PHE A 82 -3.78 -0.67 -7.16
CA PHE A 82 -2.38 -0.42 -6.86
C PHE A 82 -1.54 -0.52 -8.13
N PHE A 83 -0.48 0.26 -8.21
CA PHE A 83 0.61 0.05 -9.14
C PHE A 83 1.42 -1.16 -8.71
N LYS A 84 1.91 -1.92 -9.67
CA LYS A 84 2.84 -3.02 -9.44
C LYS A 84 4.26 -2.52 -9.67
N VAL A 85 5.14 -2.76 -8.72
CA VAL A 85 6.56 -2.41 -8.80
C VAL A 85 7.42 -3.62 -8.46
N SER A 86 8.65 -3.63 -8.93
CA SER A 86 9.59 -4.71 -8.67
C SER A 86 10.94 -4.19 -8.19
N ARG A 87 11.50 -4.84 -7.17
CA ARG A 87 12.87 -4.65 -6.69
C ARG A 87 13.54 -6.02 -6.56
N ASP A 88 14.69 -6.20 -7.18
CA ASP A 88 15.50 -7.43 -7.10
C ASP A 88 14.72 -8.72 -7.40
N GLY A 89 13.80 -8.65 -8.38
CA GLY A 89 12.95 -9.76 -8.78
C GLY A 89 11.73 -10.03 -7.88
N SER A 90 11.60 -9.31 -6.77
CA SER A 90 10.41 -9.37 -5.90
C SER A 90 9.37 -8.36 -6.35
N GLU A 91 8.10 -8.74 -6.30
CA GLU A 91 6.96 -7.90 -6.68
C GLU A 91 6.32 -7.26 -5.47
N PHE A 92 6.00 -5.98 -5.60
CA PHE A 92 5.34 -5.16 -4.59
C PHE A 92 4.23 -4.34 -5.22
N TYR A 93 3.36 -3.84 -4.38
CA TYR A 93 2.23 -3.01 -4.77
C TYR A 93 2.28 -1.68 -4.04
N THR A 94 1.93 -0.60 -4.73
CA THR A 94 1.98 0.74 -4.14
C THR A 94 0.87 1.64 -4.67
N ARG A 95 0.42 2.56 -3.83
CA ARG A 95 -0.42 3.70 -4.24
C ARG A 95 0.41 4.96 -4.50
N ASN A 96 1.69 4.92 -4.14
CA ASN A 96 2.58 6.05 -4.41
C ASN A 96 2.90 6.11 -5.89
N GLY A 97 2.37 7.12 -6.56
CA GLY A 97 2.61 7.39 -7.99
C GLY A 97 3.65 8.47 -8.24
N SER A 98 4.48 8.83 -7.26
CA SER A 98 5.62 9.72 -7.45
C SER A 98 6.74 8.97 -8.18
N PHE A 99 6.62 8.85 -9.48
CA PHE A 99 7.60 8.15 -10.29
C PHE A 99 8.61 9.10 -10.92
N THR A 100 9.73 8.54 -11.34
CA THR A 100 10.79 9.23 -12.09
C THR A 100 11.34 8.29 -13.18
N ILE A 101 12.12 8.83 -14.08
CA ILE A 101 12.78 8.06 -15.13
C ILE A 101 14.27 7.97 -14.77
N ASN A 102 14.79 6.73 -14.68
CA ASN A 102 16.19 6.48 -14.38
C ASN A 102 17.10 6.63 -15.62
N SER A 103 18.42 6.44 -15.43
CA SER A 103 19.42 6.49 -16.50
C SER A 103 19.20 5.43 -17.60
N GLU A 104 18.54 4.32 -17.27
CA GLU A 104 18.15 3.26 -18.21
C GLU A 104 16.82 3.55 -18.93
N LYS A 105 16.29 4.77 -18.76
CA LYS A 105 14.98 5.21 -19.30
C LYS A 105 13.80 4.38 -18.78
N GLN A 106 13.95 3.73 -17.63
CA GLN A 106 12.87 2.97 -16.99
C GLN A 106 12.08 3.87 -16.04
N LEU A 107 10.77 3.66 -15.99
CA LEU A 107 9.90 4.30 -15.02
C LEU A 107 10.12 3.61 -13.65
N VAL A 108 10.54 4.38 -12.65
CA VAL A 108 10.89 3.87 -11.32
C VAL A 108 10.27 4.73 -10.21
N THR A 109 10.12 4.17 -9.03
CA THR A 109 9.81 4.93 -7.81
C THR A 109 11.01 5.77 -7.39
N MET A 110 10.82 6.71 -6.47
CA MET A 110 11.92 7.50 -5.89
C MET A 110 12.98 6.62 -5.20
N ASN A 111 12.63 5.40 -4.81
CA ASN A 111 13.51 4.42 -4.16
C ASN A 111 14.16 3.44 -5.15
N GLY A 112 13.90 3.62 -6.46
CA GLY A 112 14.49 2.81 -7.53
C GLY A 112 13.73 1.53 -7.87
N ASP A 113 12.53 1.28 -7.32
CA ASP A 113 11.70 0.15 -7.72
C ASP A 113 11.18 0.36 -9.14
N LYS A 114 11.29 -0.64 -10.01
CA LYS A 114 10.86 -0.57 -11.41
C LYS A 114 9.36 -0.74 -11.51
N VAL A 115 8.68 0.15 -12.21
CA VAL A 115 7.24 0.03 -12.46
C VAL A 115 6.99 -1.05 -13.50
N ILE A 116 6.07 -1.96 -13.19
CA ILE A 116 5.73 -3.10 -14.04
C ILE A 116 4.41 -2.82 -14.76
N GLY A 117 4.47 -2.86 -16.06
CA GLY A 117 3.30 -2.79 -16.96
C GLY A 117 2.90 -4.15 -17.52
N SER A 118 2.06 -4.13 -18.55
CA SER A 118 1.54 -5.34 -19.22
C SER A 118 2.62 -6.23 -19.84
N GLU A 119 3.73 -5.64 -20.30
CA GLU A 119 4.82 -6.32 -20.99
C GLU A 119 6.11 -6.42 -20.15
N GLY A 120 6.03 -6.10 -18.87
CA GLY A 120 7.17 -6.08 -17.95
C GLY A 120 7.58 -4.67 -17.51
N VAL A 121 8.89 -4.43 -17.37
CA VAL A 121 9.41 -3.13 -16.93
C VAL A 121 9.11 -2.06 -18.00
N ILE A 122 8.51 -0.96 -17.56
CA ILE A 122 8.14 0.14 -18.46
C ILE A 122 9.38 0.98 -18.80
N THR A 123 9.69 1.06 -20.09
CA THR A 123 10.78 1.89 -20.61
C THR A 123 10.23 3.06 -21.42
N ILE A 124 10.62 4.27 -21.06
CA ILE A 124 10.15 5.51 -21.66
C ILE A 124 11.26 6.07 -22.56
N PRO A 125 11.12 6.05 -23.89
CA PRO A 125 12.06 6.70 -24.79
C PRO A 125 12.06 8.22 -24.60
N GLU A 126 12.99 8.92 -25.24
CA GLU A 126 13.02 10.39 -25.23
C GLU A 126 11.80 10.97 -25.92
N GLY A 127 11.18 11.96 -25.30
CA GLY A 127 9.99 12.64 -25.80
C GLY A 127 8.99 12.97 -24.72
N GLU A 128 7.92 13.62 -25.12
CA GLU A 128 6.80 13.94 -24.22
C GLU A 128 5.97 12.68 -23.95
N MET A 129 5.92 12.30 -22.67
CA MET A 129 5.15 11.16 -22.19
C MET A 129 3.71 11.56 -21.89
N LEU A 130 2.78 10.90 -22.53
CA LEU A 130 1.34 11.01 -22.26
C LEU A 130 0.81 9.67 -21.76
N ILE A 131 -0.01 9.72 -20.72
CA ILE A 131 -0.66 8.54 -20.14
C ILE A 131 -2.16 8.75 -20.17
N SER A 132 -2.84 7.83 -20.84
CA SER A 132 -4.31 7.85 -20.94
C SER A 132 -4.93 7.27 -19.65
N ASP A 133 -6.20 7.59 -19.40
CA ASP A 133 -6.97 7.12 -18.23
C ASP A 133 -6.97 5.60 -18.08
N ASN A 134 -6.86 4.86 -19.18
CA ASN A 134 -6.79 3.40 -19.21
C ASN A 134 -5.38 2.83 -18.97
N GLY A 135 -4.40 3.69 -18.66
CA GLY A 135 -3.01 3.31 -18.38
C GLY A 135 -2.12 3.15 -19.61
N THR A 136 -2.60 3.43 -20.82
CA THR A 136 -1.76 3.38 -22.03
C THR A 136 -0.75 4.51 -21.99
N ILE A 137 0.53 4.18 -22.19
CA ILE A 137 1.64 5.13 -22.24
C ILE A 137 2.02 5.35 -23.69
N SER A 138 2.06 6.61 -24.09
CA SER A 138 2.49 7.05 -25.41
C SER A 138 3.61 8.07 -25.31
N VAL A 139 4.56 8.04 -26.24
CA VAL A 139 5.60 9.05 -26.38
C VAL A 139 5.56 9.54 -27.83
N GLY A 140 5.11 10.79 -28.03
CA GLY A 140 4.70 11.28 -29.31
C GLY A 140 3.52 10.46 -29.88
N GLU A 141 3.66 9.94 -31.07
CA GLU A 141 2.62 9.11 -31.74
C GLU A 141 2.76 7.60 -31.43
N LYS A 142 3.80 7.20 -30.71
CA LYS A 142 4.11 5.78 -30.48
C LYS A 142 3.64 5.33 -29.11
N GLN A 143 2.82 4.27 -29.05
CA GLN A 143 2.53 3.57 -27.80
C GLN A 143 3.77 2.77 -27.37
N VAL A 144 4.19 2.94 -26.10
CA VAL A 144 5.41 2.33 -25.53
C VAL A 144 5.12 1.32 -24.43
N GLY A 145 3.90 1.28 -23.93
CA GLY A 145 3.50 0.32 -22.92
C GLY A 145 2.14 0.62 -22.32
N ARG A 146 1.78 -0.15 -21.28
CA ARG A 146 0.55 0.07 -20.54
C ARG A 146 0.77 -0.26 -19.07
N ILE A 147 0.36 0.64 -18.19
CA ILE A 147 0.29 0.40 -16.75
C ILE A 147 -0.94 -0.46 -16.45
N GLU A 148 -0.76 -1.51 -15.68
CA GLU A 148 -1.85 -2.33 -15.16
C GLU A 148 -2.05 -2.04 -13.67
N LEU A 149 -3.30 -2.02 -13.26
CA LEU A 149 -3.69 -1.84 -11.88
C LEU A 149 -4.17 -3.16 -11.28
N TYR A 150 -3.89 -3.34 -10.01
CA TYR A 150 -4.18 -4.57 -9.28
C TYR A 150 -5.02 -4.29 -8.04
N ALA A 151 -6.06 -5.08 -7.80
CA ALA A 151 -6.88 -5.04 -6.61
C ALA A 151 -6.67 -6.29 -5.76
N PHE A 152 -6.97 -6.14 -4.49
CA PHE A 152 -6.96 -7.19 -3.50
C PHE A 152 -8.38 -7.38 -2.96
N ALA A 153 -8.84 -8.62 -2.94
CA ALA A 153 -10.17 -8.94 -2.42
C ALA A 153 -10.29 -8.65 -0.92
N ASP A 154 -9.18 -8.79 -0.18
CA ASP A 154 -9.12 -8.54 1.26
C ASP A 154 -7.83 -7.81 1.64
N SER A 155 -7.97 -6.61 2.21
CA SER A 155 -6.88 -5.78 2.71
C SER A 155 -6.13 -6.41 3.90
N ALA A 156 -6.75 -7.35 4.61
CA ALA A 156 -6.12 -8.06 5.73
C ALA A 156 -4.96 -8.97 5.29
N ASN A 157 -4.92 -9.33 4.00
CA ASN A 157 -3.86 -10.14 3.40
C ASN A 157 -2.74 -9.30 2.76
N LEU A 158 -2.76 -7.98 2.95
CA LEU A 158 -1.69 -7.07 2.53
C LEU A 158 -0.74 -6.83 3.69
N GLU A 159 0.54 -7.08 3.46
CA GLU A 159 1.61 -6.77 4.40
C GLU A 159 2.25 -5.44 4.02
N HIS A 160 2.18 -4.45 4.91
CA HIS A 160 2.91 -3.20 4.73
C HIS A 160 4.40 -3.42 5.05
N ILE A 161 5.26 -3.21 4.07
CA ILE A 161 6.71 -3.46 4.17
C ILE A 161 7.55 -2.18 4.19
N GLY A 162 6.92 -1.03 4.44
CA GLY A 162 7.57 0.28 4.43
C GLY A 162 7.56 0.97 3.07
N GLU A 163 7.91 2.26 3.03
CA GLU A 163 8.02 3.07 1.81
C GLU A 163 6.73 3.11 0.97
N SER A 164 5.56 3.08 1.61
CA SER A 164 4.23 2.97 0.97
C SER A 164 4.10 1.75 0.04
N ARG A 165 4.84 0.67 0.33
CA ARG A 165 4.79 -0.59 -0.41
C ARG A 165 4.06 -1.67 0.37
N PHE A 166 3.37 -2.51 -0.37
CA PHE A 166 2.64 -3.65 0.14
C PHE A 166 3.11 -4.92 -0.55
N ARG A 167 3.15 -6.00 0.19
CA ARG A 167 3.33 -7.35 -0.33
C ARG A 167 2.01 -8.10 -0.23
N ALA A 168 1.69 -8.87 -1.27
CA ALA A 168 0.60 -9.82 -1.21
C ALA A 168 1.01 -10.97 -0.28
N GLY A 169 0.25 -11.22 0.78
CA GLY A 169 0.42 -12.39 1.63
C GLY A 169 0.08 -13.68 0.88
N GLU A 170 0.44 -14.83 1.43
CA GLU A 170 0.24 -16.14 0.79
C GLU A 170 -1.23 -16.45 0.42
N LYS A 171 -2.19 -15.83 1.09
CA LYS A 171 -3.63 -16.00 0.87
C LYS A 171 -4.27 -14.83 0.12
N ALA A 172 -3.46 -13.89 -0.39
CA ALA A 172 -3.99 -12.72 -1.08
C ALA A 172 -4.42 -13.09 -2.50
N GLU A 173 -5.70 -12.92 -2.80
CA GLU A 173 -6.18 -12.97 -4.17
C GLU A 173 -5.92 -11.62 -4.85
N VAL A 174 -4.99 -11.64 -5.80
CA VAL A 174 -4.60 -10.47 -6.60
C VAL A 174 -5.33 -10.53 -7.94
N THR A 175 -6.14 -9.53 -8.21
CA THR A 175 -6.90 -9.44 -9.47
C THR A 175 -6.47 -8.20 -10.26
N LYS A 176 -6.33 -8.33 -11.58
CA LYS A 176 -6.14 -7.17 -12.45
C LYS A 176 -7.46 -6.40 -12.58
N ILE A 177 -7.41 -5.09 -12.38
CA ILE A 177 -8.57 -4.22 -12.53
C ILE A 177 -8.79 -3.92 -14.01
N LYS A 178 -10.06 -3.94 -14.43
CA LYS A 178 -10.45 -3.50 -15.78
C LYS A 178 -10.50 -1.97 -15.83
N ALA A 179 -10.02 -1.39 -16.91
CA ALA A 179 -9.96 0.06 -17.14
C ALA A 179 -11.30 0.83 -17.09
N LYS A 180 -12.42 0.14 -16.87
CA LYS A 180 -13.75 0.78 -16.73
C LYS A 180 -14.05 1.21 -15.29
N ASP A 181 -13.37 0.63 -14.31
CA ASP A 181 -13.70 0.79 -12.90
C ASP A 181 -12.72 1.73 -12.18
N THR A 182 -11.59 2.04 -12.82
CA THR A 182 -10.51 2.84 -12.24
C THR A 182 -9.77 3.61 -13.33
N GLU A 183 -9.43 4.86 -13.03
CA GLU A 183 -8.73 5.75 -13.95
C GLU A 183 -7.33 6.08 -13.43
N ILE A 184 -6.35 6.20 -14.33
CA ILE A 184 -5.04 6.74 -14.03
C ILE A 184 -5.03 8.21 -14.45
N VAL A 185 -4.68 9.09 -13.51
CA VAL A 185 -4.62 10.53 -13.74
C VAL A 185 -3.16 10.96 -13.74
N GLN A 186 -2.69 11.47 -14.87
CA GLN A 186 -1.35 12.00 -15.04
C GLN A 186 -1.22 13.40 -14.41
N GLY A 187 -0.04 13.73 -13.89
CA GLY A 187 0.24 15.04 -13.28
C GLY A 187 -0.28 15.20 -11.85
N MET A 188 -0.78 14.13 -11.25
CA MET A 188 -1.29 14.12 -9.88
C MET A 188 -0.63 13.04 -9.03
N ILE A 189 -0.67 13.22 -7.72
CA ILE A 189 -0.32 12.19 -6.72
C ILE A 189 -1.44 12.05 -5.70
N GLU A 190 -1.62 10.85 -5.17
CA GLU A 190 -2.50 10.61 -4.04
C GLU A 190 -1.76 10.95 -2.74
N GLN A 191 -2.37 11.75 -1.88
CA GLN A 191 -1.87 12.05 -0.54
C GLN A 191 -2.22 10.90 0.42
N SER A 192 -1.54 10.86 1.57
CA SER A 192 -1.92 9.97 2.66
C SER A 192 -3.39 10.18 3.07
N ASN A 193 -4.09 9.10 3.41
CA ASN A 193 -5.45 9.17 4.00
C ASN A 193 -5.43 9.31 5.52
N VAL A 194 -4.25 9.52 6.14
CA VAL A 194 -4.09 9.72 7.58
C VAL A 194 -4.53 11.12 7.98
N ASN A 195 -5.46 11.22 8.93
CA ASN A 195 -5.74 12.48 9.59
C ASN A 195 -4.71 12.74 10.70
N THR A 196 -3.82 13.71 10.46
CA THR A 196 -2.71 14.04 11.36
C THR A 196 -3.20 14.47 12.75
N ILE A 197 -4.27 15.29 12.80
CA ILE A 197 -4.79 15.84 14.06
C ILE A 197 -5.39 14.73 14.92
N ASP A 198 -6.25 13.92 14.34
CA ASP A 198 -6.89 12.80 15.05
C ASP A 198 -5.84 11.79 15.53
N THR A 199 -4.85 11.47 14.68
CA THR A 199 -3.76 10.56 15.03
C THR A 199 -2.90 11.09 16.18
N MET A 200 -2.63 12.40 16.23
CA MET A 200 -1.91 13.02 17.36
C MET A 200 -2.72 12.95 18.66
N VAL A 201 -4.02 13.23 18.61
CA VAL A 201 -4.90 13.12 19.80
C VAL A 201 -4.96 11.70 20.32
N GLU A 202 -5.10 10.72 19.43
CA GLU A 202 -5.08 9.31 19.80
C GLU A 202 -3.73 8.86 20.38
N MET A 203 -2.61 9.38 19.86
CA MET A 203 -1.28 9.09 20.38
C MET A 203 -1.11 9.61 21.81
N ILE A 204 -1.54 10.87 22.07
CA ILE A 204 -1.50 11.44 23.42
C ILE A 204 -2.38 10.64 24.39
N ALA A 205 -3.58 10.23 23.95
CA ALA A 205 -4.46 9.41 24.76
C ALA A 205 -3.85 8.02 25.06
N ALA A 206 -3.19 7.41 24.07
CA ALA A 206 -2.50 6.13 24.24
C ALA A 206 -1.32 6.25 25.21
N GLN A 207 -0.54 7.33 25.18
CA GLN A 207 0.56 7.57 26.11
C GLN A 207 0.08 7.78 27.55
N ARG A 208 -1.00 8.56 27.76
CA ARG A 208 -1.59 8.74 29.10
C ARG A 208 -2.17 7.48 29.70
N ALA A 209 -2.60 6.52 28.88
CA ALA A 209 -3.08 5.24 29.36
C ALA A 209 -1.92 4.29 29.77
N PHE A 210 -0.68 4.69 29.51
CA PHE A 210 0.53 3.96 29.88
C PHE A 210 1.08 4.40 31.25
N GLU A 211 0.76 5.64 31.66
CA GLU A 211 1.10 6.20 32.99
C GLU A 211 0.10 5.74 34.06
#